data_931c94d2738241ea5f332696c46d2d65
#
_entry.id   931c94d2738241ea5f332696c46d2d65
#
_cell.length_a   1.000
_cell.length_b   1.000
_cell.length_c   1.000
_cell.angle_alpha   90.00
_cell.angle_beta   90.00
_cell.angle_gamma   90.00
#
_symmetry.space_group_name_H-M   'P 1'
#
loop_
_entity.id
_entity.type
_entity.pdbx_description
1 polymer ?
#
loop_
_entity_poly.entity_id
_entity_poly.type
_entity_poly.pdbx_seq_one_letter_code
_entity_poly.pdbx_strand_id
1 'polypeptide(L)'
;MKTEQLAWGFSHLFDDVKHVDYRSLRRAMEDHFGSRFVYYRNHRGINKLSEEEQQWINELFLRYGYAVPRVYDNYQTSWEY
;
A
#
# COMPACT_ATOMS: atom_id res chain seq x y z
N MET A 1 -19.31 -11.29 13.93
CA MET A 1 -18.93 -9.95 13.42
C MET A 1 -17.43 -9.84 13.33
N LYS A 2 -16.95 -9.34 12.24
CA LYS A 2 -15.53 -9.21 11.96
C LYS A 2 -15.20 -7.78 11.54
N THR A 3 -14.07 -7.26 11.98
CA THR A 3 -13.61 -5.93 11.59
C THR A 3 -12.33 -6.05 10.77
N GLU A 4 -12.18 -5.16 9.83
CA GLU A 4 -10.99 -5.04 9.02
C GLU A 4 -10.64 -3.57 8.83
N GLN A 5 -9.38 -3.21 9.00
CA GLN A 5 -8.91 -1.87 8.74
C GLN A 5 -8.46 -1.76 7.29
N LEU A 6 -9.17 -0.93 6.53
CA LEU A 6 -8.83 -0.63 5.15
C LEU A 6 -7.96 0.62 5.09
N ALA A 7 -7.09 0.71 4.11
CA ALA A 7 -6.21 1.86 3.92
C ALA A 7 -6.14 2.24 2.45
N TRP A 8 -5.88 3.52 2.17
CA TRP A 8 -5.69 3.98 0.80
C TRP A 8 -4.89 5.29 0.77
N GLY A 9 -4.37 5.60 -0.41
CA GLY A 9 -3.59 6.81 -0.63
C GLY A 9 -2.10 6.59 -0.41
N PHE A 10 -1.32 6.85 -1.44
CA PHE A 10 0.12 6.59 -1.46
C PHE A 10 0.97 7.87 -1.41
N SER A 11 0.37 9.02 -1.02
CA SER A 11 1.08 10.30 -1.07
C SER A 11 2.39 10.30 -0.28
N HIS A 12 2.42 9.56 0.83
CA HIS A 12 3.59 9.51 1.71
C HIS A 12 4.21 8.12 1.82
N LEU A 13 3.69 7.16 1.04
CA LEU A 13 4.14 5.77 1.14
C LEU A 13 5.63 5.61 0.83
N PHE A 14 6.15 6.44 -0.07
CA PHE A 14 7.53 6.37 -0.55
C PHE A 14 8.42 7.50 -0.03
N ASP A 15 7.97 8.28 0.95
CA ASP A 15 8.70 9.47 1.41
C ASP A 15 10.10 9.16 1.93
N ASP A 16 10.28 8.02 2.58
CA ASP A 16 11.57 7.60 3.14
C ASP A 16 12.37 6.71 2.18
N VAL A 17 11.83 6.44 1.01
CA VAL A 17 12.43 5.50 0.07
C VAL A 17 13.54 6.18 -0.74
N LYS A 18 14.71 5.55 -0.78
CA LYS A 18 15.83 6.03 -1.58
C LYS A 18 15.47 5.98 -3.07
N HIS A 19 15.96 6.95 -3.80
CA HIS A 19 15.69 7.06 -5.24
C HIS A 19 16.04 5.77 -5.99
N VAL A 20 17.11 5.11 -5.61
CA VAL A 20 17.56 3.88 -6.24
C VAL A 20 16.57 2.72 -6.06
N ASP A 21 15.82 2.71 -4.95
CA ASP A 21 14.87 1.64 -4.64
C ASP A 21 13.44 1.95 -5.12
N TYR A 22 13.14 3.22 -5.34
CA TYR A 22 11.78 3.67 -5.68
C TYR A 22 11.21 2.94 -6.89
N ARG A 23 11.99 2.89 -7.97
CA ARG A 23 11.52 2.28 -9.22
C ARG A 23 11.24 0.79 -9.06
N SER A 24 12.12 0.08 -8.36
CA SER A 24 11.95 -1.37 -8.13
C SER A 24 10.74 -1.66 -7.25
N LEU A 25 10.55 -0.90 -6.17
CA LEU A 25 9.40 -1.05 -5.29
C LEU A 25 8.10 -0.77 -6.03
N ARG A 26 8.06 0.34 -6.75
CA ARG A 26 6.87 0.72 -7.52
C ARG A 26 6.53 -0.33 -8.57
N ARG A 27 7.54 -0.82 -9.27
CA ARG A 27 7.34 -1.84 -10.30
C ARG A 27 6.79 -3.13 -9.72
N ALA A 28 7.32 -3.57 -8.58
CA ALA A 28 6.81 -4.76 -7.90
C ALA A 28 5.34 -4.59 -7.50
N MET A 29 4.96 -3.41 -7.00
CA MET A 29 3.57 -3.11 -6.68
C MET A 29 2.68 -3.07 -7.92
N GLU A 30 3.15 -2.46 -9.00
CA GLU A 30 2.41 -2.41 -10.25
C GLU A 30 2.20 -3.80 -10.84
N ASP A 31 3.21 -4.66 -10.77
CA ASP A 31 3.11 -6.03 -11.25
C ASP A 31 2.12 -6.85 -10.42
N HIS A 32 2.11 -6.63 -9.11
CA HIS A 32 1.19 -7.35 -8.21
C HIS A 32 -0.26 -6.91 -8.38
N PHE A 33 -0.50 -5.60 -8.46
CA PHE A 33 -1.86 -5.03 -8.53
C PHE A 33 -2.31 -4.69 -9.95
N GLY A 34 -1.34 -4.63 -10.90
CA GLY A 34 -1.58 -4.05 -12.20
C GLY A 34 -1.33 -2.53 -12.16
N SER A 35 -0.64 -2.00 -13.16
CA SER A 35 -0.18 -0.60 -13.15
C SER A 35 -1.30 0.42 -12.95
N ARG A 36 -2.44 0.24 -13.61
CA ARG A 36 -3.59 1.13 -13.46
C ARG A 36 -4.17 1.09 -12.06
N PHE A 37 -4.16 -0.07 -11.45
CA PHE A 37 -4.70 -0.27 -10.11
C PHE A 37 -3.93 0.56 -9.09
N VAL A 38 -2.61 0.59 -9.17
CA VAL A 38 -1.77 1.40 -8.28
C VAL A 38 -2.07 2.89 -8.46
N TYR A 39 -2.20 3.34 -9.69
CA TYR A 39 -2.53 4.73 -9.97
C TYR A 39 -3.89 5.12 -9.40
N TYR A 40 -4.90 4.28 -9.57
CA TYR A 40 -6.22 4.57 -9.01
C TYR A 40 -6.19 4.65 -7.49
N ARG A 41 -5.49 3.76 -6.84
CA ARG A 41 -5.35 3.77 -5.38
C ARG A 41 -4.64 5.03 -4.90
N ASN A 42 -3.64 5.48 -5.64
CA ASN A 42 -2.86 6.65 -5.27
C ASN A 42 -3.60 7.96 -5.49
N HIS A 43 -4.24 8.12 -6.63
CA HIS A 43 -4.83 9.39 -7.03
C HIS A 43 -6.26 9.59 -6.58
N ARG A 44 -7.05 8.55 -6.56
CA ARG A 44 -8.49 8.67 -6.33
C ARG A 44 -8.96 8.06 -5.01
N GLY A 45 -8.18 7.19 -4.40
CA GLY A 45 -8.59 6.49 -3.20
C GLY A 45 -9.84 5.65 -3.38
N ILE A 46 -10.16 5.27 -4.61
CA ILE A 46 -11.37 4.51 -4.92
C ILE A 46 -11.26 3.08 -4.46
N ASN A 47 -10.10 2.48 -4.69
CA ASN A 47 -9.84 1.10 -4.27
C ASN A 47 -9.08 1.12 -2.95
N LYS A 48 -9.67 0.50 -1.95
CA LYS A 48 -9.07 0.41 -0.62
C LYS A 48 -8.28 -0.87 -0.49
N LEU A 49 -7.15 -0.78 0.18
CA LEU A 49 -6.30 -1.93 0.45
C LEU A 49 -6.86 -2.71 1.64
N SER A 50 -7.04 -4.01 1.47
CA SER A 50 -7.36 -4.91 2.58
C SER A 50 -6.14 -5.07 3.50
N GLU A 51 -6.35 -5.64 4.68
CA GLU A 51 -5.24 -5.93 5.59
C GLU A 51 -4.24 -6.90 4.96
N GLU A 52 -4.71 -7.87 4.18
CA GLU A 52 -3.85 -8.79 3.46
C GLU A 52 -2.96 -8.09 2.44
N GLU A 53 -3.52 -7.16 1.70
CA GLU A 53 -2.76 -6.35 0.74
C GLU A 53 -1.76 -5.43 1.43
N GLN A 54 -2.14 -4.84 2.54
CA GLN A 54 -1.25 -4.02 3.36
C GLN A 54 -0.08 -4.87 3.88
N GLN A 55 -0.34 -6.09 4.32
CA GLN A 55 0.69 -6.99 4.77
C GLN A 55 1.66 -7.35 3.64
N TRP A 56 1.15 -7.60 2.45
CA TRP A 56 1.99 -7.86 1.29
C TRP A 56 2.93 -6.68 1.00
N ILE A 57 2.41 -5.46 1.07
CA ILE A 57 3.21 -4.25 0.89
C ILE A 57 4.28 -4.13 1.98
N ASN A 58 3.90 -4.38 3.24
CA ASN A 58 4.84 -4.36 4.35
C ASN A 58 5.99 -5.35 4.13
N GLU A 59 5.68 -6.56 3.71
CA GLU A 59 6.69 -7.58 3.43
C GLU A 59 7.62 -7.16 2.30
N LEU A 60 7.07 -6.55 1.26
CA LEU A 60 7.87 -6.03 0.15
C LEU A 60 8.87 -4.97 0.63
N PHE A 61 8.39 -3.99 1.38
CA PHE A 61 9.24 -2.91 1.89
C PHE A 61 10.29 -3.44 2.87
N LEU A 62 9.91 -4.42 3.69
CA LEU A 62 10.83 -5.04 4.62
C LEU A 62 12.00 -5.72 3.91
N ARG A 63 11.75 -6.36 2.78
CA ARG A 63 12.80 -6.97 1.97
C ARG A 63 13.84 -5.97 1.50
N TYR A 64 13.45 -4.73 1.30
CA TYR A 64 14.34 -3.64 0.89
C TYR A 64 14.97 -2.92 2.09
N GLY A 65 14.66 -3.34 3.31
CA GLY A 65 15.24 -2.77 4.53
C GLY A 65 14.51 -1.55 5.07
N TYR A 66 13.28 -1.31 4.66
CA TYR A 66 12.49 -0.18 5.15
C TYR A 66 11.62 -0.56 6.34
N ALA A 67 11.31 0.43 7.16
CA ALA A 67 10.48 0.24 8.35
C ALA A 67 9.05 -0.19 7.97
N VAL A 68 8.46 -1.05 8.77
CA VAL A 68 7.08 -1.47 8.65
C VAL A 68 6.38 -1.37 10.01
N PRO A 69 5.06 -1.22 10.08
CA PRO A 69 4.13 -1.12 8.95
C PRO A 69 4.25 0.20 8.18
N ARG A 70 3.86 0.16 6.91
CA ARG A 70 3.82 1.38 6.11
C ARG A 70 2.58 2.19 6.44
N VAL A 71 2.67 3.51 6.27
CA VAL A 71 1.58 4.43 6.61
C VAL A 71 0.93 4.93 5.33
N TYR A 72 -0.39 4.96 5.32
CA TYR A 72 -1.20 5.42 4.20
C TYR A 72 -1.88 6.74 4.55
N ASP A 73 -2.42 7.40 3.53
CA ASP A 73 -3.06 8.71 3.73
C ASP A 73 -4.35 8.61 4.54
N ASN A 74 -5.09 7.52 4.34
CA ASN A 74 -6.40 7.35 4.96
C ASN A 74 -6.60 5.92 5.44
N TYR A 75 -7.38 5.79 6.51
CA TYR A 75 -7.77 4.49 7.08
C TYR A 75 -9.27 4.49 7.35
N GLN A 76 -9.88 3.32 7.22
CA GLN A 76 -11.28 3.13 7.57
C GLN A 76 -11.48 1.73 8.11
N THR A 77 -12.20 1.62 9.24
CA THR A 77 -12.58 0.32 9.78
C THR A 77 -13.85 -0.13 9.09
N SER A 78 -13.83 -1.34 8.56
CA SER A 78 -14.96 -1.98 7.91
C SER A 78 -15.52 -3.07 8.80
N TRP A 79 -16.84 -3.21 8.83
CA TRP A 79 -17.52 -4.24 9.62
C TRP A 79 -18.11 -5.29 8.71
N GLU A 80 -17.84 -6.55 9.02
CA GLU A 80 -18.42 -7.71 8.33
C GLU A 80 -19.28 -8.51 9.29
N TYR A 81 -20.40 -8.99 8.79
CA TYR A 81 -21.34 -9.79 9.55
C TYR A 81 -21.44 -11.21 9.02
#